data_bf80e1d565fda61693f59b097aca4f59
#
_entry.id   bf80e1d565fda61693f59b097aca4f59
#
_cell.length_a   1.000
_cell.length_b   1.000
_cell.length_c   1.000
_cell.angle_alpha   90.00
_cell.angle_beta   90.00
_cell.angle_gamma   90.00
#
_symmetry.space_group_name_H-M   'P 1'
#
loop_
_entity.id
_entity.type
_entity.pdbx_description
1 polymer ?
#
loop_
_entity_poly.entity_id
_entity_poly.type
_entity_poly.pdbx_seq_one_letter_code
_entity_poly.pdbx_strand_id
1 'polypeptide(L)'
;MNYFLLKNFLSSYSLPTLLIALCVAFGCYLLEKLIKKQISGMVKAQLPFIIAILVYFAYDMIFLAKDFVLRDTAFIAGLVCGSLAVVFRALINKLKRGDSSVSSAASLLVEGVLEGVIPTEQLHGVAKAVERLILENDSLNEEQITIEISLLIKENTIEELSDSDIQSLVNLILQAVGGLN
;
A
#
# COMPACT_ATOMS: atom_id res chain seq x y z
N MET A 1 -0.84 3.91 -19.76
CA MET A 1 -0.38 4.50 -18.49
C MET A 1 -0.05 5.97 -18.72
N ASN A 2 -0.65 6.88 -17.97
CA ASN A 2 -0.38 8.31 -18.18
C ASN A 2 0.97 8.64 -17.51
N TYR A 3 2.06 8.57 -18.28
CA TYR A 3 3.44 8.82 -17.81
C TYR A 3 3.58 10.15 -17.07
N PHE A 4 2.76 11.13 -17.44
CA PHE A 4 2.77 12.46 -16.84
C PHE A 4 2.27 12.45 -15.39
N LEU A 5 1.20 11.70 -15.09
CA LEU A 5 0.67 11.58 -13.73
C LEU A 5 1.64 10.84 -12.81
N LEU A 6 2.23 9.74 -13.30
CA LEU A 6 3.22 9.00 -12.52
C LEU A 6 4.48 9.83 -12.25
N LYS A 7 4.94 10.60 -13.25
CA LYS A 7 6.09 11.49 -13.09
C LYS A 7 5.83 12.57 -12.03
N ASN A 8 4.66 13.23 -12.08
CA ASN A 8 4.31 14.25 -11.10
C ASN A 8 4.21 13.67 -9.69
N PHE A 9 3.58 12.49 -9.55
CA PHE A 9 3.50 11.78 -8.28
C PHE A 9 4.89 11.45 -7.71
N LEU A 10 5.78 10.87 -8.52
CA LEU A 10 7.12 10.52 -8.06
C LEU A 10 7.99 11.75 -7.75
N SER A 11 7.78 12.86 -8.44
CA SER A 11 8.53 14.11 -8.20
C SER A 11 8.19 14.79 -6.87
N SER A 12 7.07 14.40 -6.23
CA SER A 12 6.67 14.92 -4.92
C SER A 12 7.48 14.31 -3.76
N TYR A 13 8.24 13.24 -4.01
CA TYR A 13 9.01 12.55 -2.99
C TYR A 13 10.50 12.74 -3.13
N SER A 14 11.22 12.74 -2.00
CA SER A 14 12.68 12.83 -2.00
C SER A 14 13.32 11.58 -2.62
N LEU A 15 14.49 11.77 -3.26
CA LEU A 15 15.22 10.66 -3.87
C LEU A 15 15.53 9.52 -2.87
N PRO A 16 15.96 9.78 -1.62
CA PRO A 16 16.15 8.72 -0.63
C PRO A 16 14.88 7.92 -0.35
N THR A 17 13.73 8.59 -0.22
CA THR A 17 12.43 7.95 0.01
C THR A 17 12.08 6.98 -1.13
N LEU A 18 12.28 7.42 -2.38
CA LEU A 18 12.03 6.58 -3.56
C LEU A 18 12.97 5.37 -3.62
N LEU A 19 14.25 5.56 -3.31
CA LEU A 19 15.24 4.47 -3.29
C LEU A 19 14.92 3.45 -2.20
N ILE A 20 14.57 3.90 -0.99
CA ILE A 20 14.15 3.02 0.10
C ILE A 20 12.91 2.23 -0.30
N ALA A 21 11.89 2.90 -0.85
CA ALA A 21 10.67 2.24 -1.31
C ALA A 21 10.94 1.17 -2.38
N LEU A 22 11.83 1.45 -3.32
CA LEU A 22 12.25 0.48 -4.34
C LEU A 22 12.99 -0.73 -3.74
N CYS A 23 13.90 -0.48 -2.79
CA CYS A 23 14.60 -1.55 -2.06
C CYS A 23 13.63 -2.42 -1.25
N VAL A 24 12.64 -1.80 -0.60
CA VAL A 24 11.60 -2.52 0.15
C VAL A 24 10.74 -3.37 -0.80
N ALA A 25 10.30 -2.81 -1.93
CA ALA A 25 9.52 -3.55 -2.94
C ALA A 25 10.29 -4.78 -3.45
N PHE A 26 11.57 -4.61 -3.76
CA PHE A 26 12.45 -5.69 -4.21
C PHE A 26 12.71 -6.72 -3.09
N GLY A 27 12.94 -6.26 -1.85
CA GLY A 27 13.12 -7.12 -0.68
C GLY A 27 11.89 -7.99 -0.41
N CYS A 28 10.68 -7.41 -0.47
CA CYS A 28 9.43 -8.16 -0.35
C CYS A 28 9.30 -9.22 -1.46
N TYR A 29 9.62 -8.86 -2.70
CA TYR A 29 9.61 -9.82 -3.81
C TYR A 29 10.57 -11.00 -3.59
N LEU A 30 11.79 -10.74 -3.09
CA LEU A 30 12.76 -11.80 -2.77
C LEU A 30 12.27 -12.66 -1.62
N LEU A 31 11.73 -12.08 -0.56
CA LEU A 31 11.19 -12.83 0.58
C LEU A 31 10.04 -13.74 0.16
N GLU A 32 9.12 -13.29 -0.65
CA GLU A 32 8.03 -14.13 -1.17
C GLU A 32 8.54 -15.29 -2.02
N LYS A 33 9.60 -15.07 -2.79
CA LYS A 33 10.23 -16.11 -3.60
C LYS A 33 11.00 -17.13 -2.75
N LEU A 34 11.62 -16.68 -1.65
CA LEU A 34 12.39 -17.55 -0.74
C LEU A 34 11.48 -18.33 0.19
N ILE A 35 10.40 -17.71 0.68
CA ILE A 35 9.43 -18.37 1.54
C ILE A 35 8.49 -19.19 0.65
N LYS A 36 8.87 -20.46 0.40
CA LYS A 36 8.05 -21.42 -0.38
C LYS A 36 6.68 -21.74 0.27
N LYS A 37 6.47 -21.35 1.53
CA LYS A 37 5.21 -21.55 2.27
C LYS A 37 4.19 -20.49 1.83
N GLN A 38 2.95 -20.91 1.63
CA GLN A 38 1.85 -19.98 1.35
C GLN A 38 1.76 -18.96 2.49
N ILE A 39 2.14 -17.72 2.19
CA ILE A 39 1.96 -16.60 3.10
C ILE A 39 0.51 -16.14 2.92
N SER A 40 -0.22 -16.00 4.04
CA SER A 40 -1.61 -15.50 4.02
C SER A 40 -1.67 -14.12 3.34
N GLY A 41 -2.80 -13.82 2.68
CA GLY A 41 -3.03 -12.54 2.01
C GLY A 41 -2.82 -11.35 2.95
N MET A 42 -3.29 -11.48 4.20
CA MET A 42 -3.14 -10.46 5.23
C MET A 42 -1.66 -10.13 5.55
N VAL A 43 -0.81 -11.16 5.69
CA VAL A 43 0.62 -10.96 5.93
C VAL A 43 1.30 -10.31 4.71
N LYS A 44 0.91 -10.68 3.49
CA LYS A 44 1.42 -10.05 2.27
C LYS A 44 1.07 -8.56 2.19
N ALA A 45 -0.13 -8.20 2.63
CA ALA A 45 -0.58 -6.81 2.66
C ALA A 45 0.24 -5.94 3.62
N GLN A 46 0.55 -6.48 4.81
CA GLN A 46 1.25 -5.74 5.87
C GLN A 46 2.78 -5.72 5.71
N LEU A 47 3.35 -6.74 5.08
CA LEU A 47 4.81 -6.94 4.99
C LEU A 47 5.57 -5.73 4.43
N PRO A 48 5.17 -5.07 3.34
CA PRO A 48 5.87 -3.90 2.81
C PRO A 48 5.96 -2.75 3.81
N PHE A 49 4.90 -2.52 4.58
CA PHE A 49 4.83 -1.45 5.56
C PHE A 49 5.75 -1.73 6.75
N ILE A 50 5.72 -2.94 7.29
CA ILE A 50 6.60 -3.36 8.41
C ILE A 50 8.07 -3.21 8.01
N ILE A 51 8.43 -3.74 6.83
CA ILE A 51 9.82 -3.67 6.34
C ILE A 51 10.21 -2.21 6.08
N ALA A 52 9.33 -1.41 5.48
CA ALA A 52 9.61 0.00 5.18
C ALA A 52 9.84 0.82 6.44
N ILE A 53 9.01 0.63 7.48
CA ILE A 53 9.17 1.29 8.77
C ILE A 53 10.53 0.92 9.39
N LEU A 54 10.89 -0.36 9.41
CA LEU A 54 12.16 -0.82 9.97
C LEU A 54 13.36 -0.27 9.19
N VAL A 55 13.32 -0.31 7.85
CA VAL A 55 14.39 0.19 6.99
C VAL A 55 14.52 1.71 7.11
N TYR A 56 13.39 2.43 7.10
CA TYR A 56 13.44 3.88 7.24
C TYR A 56 13.92 4.30 8.63
N PHE A 57 13.52 3.58 9.66
CA PHE A 57 14.00 3.79 11.02
C PHE A 57 15.51 3.59 11.12
N ALA A 58 16.03 2.50 10.54
CA ALA A 58 17.48 2.28 10.48
C ALA A 58 18.21 3.40 9.69
N TYR A 59 17.60 3.87 8.59
CA TYR A 59 18.13 4.99 7.81
C TYR A 59 18.16 6.29 8.63
N ASP A 60 17.08 6.60 9.34
CA ASP A 60 16.98 7.80 10.20
C ASP A 60 18.06 7.77 11.28
N MET A 61 18.22 6.63 11.96
CA MET A 61 19.24 6.43 13.00
C MET A 61 20.67 6.59 12.49
N ILE A 62 20.96 6.08 11.31
CA ILE A 62 22.34 6.07 10.76
C ILE A 62 22.71 7.42 10.14
N PHE A 63 21.79 8.05 9.41
CA PHE A 63 22.10 9.19 8.56
C PHE A 63 21.52 10.52 9.03
N LEU A 64 20.39 10.54 9.75
CA LEU A 64 19.68 11.77 10.10
C LEU A 64 19.72 12.07 11.60
N ALA A 65 19.70 11.08 12.45
CA ALA A 65 19.70 11.24 13.89
C ALA A 65 21.05 10.86 14.49
N LYS A 66 21.65 11.76 15.27
CA LYS A 66 22.81 11.42 16.11
C LYS A 66 22.42 10.70 17.40
N ASP A 67 21.13 10.71 17.73
CA ASP A 67 20.58 10.13 18.95
C ASP A 67 19.61 9.00 18.61
N PHE A 68 19.69 7.88 19.35
CA PHE A 68 18.80 6.71 19.19
C PHE A 68 17.40 6.98 19.78
N VAL A 69 16.72 8.02 19.28
CA VAL A 69 15.37 8.37 19.69
C VAL A 69 14.39 8.05 18.58
N LEU A 70 13.35 7.30 18.92
CA LEU A 70 12.25 6.98 18.00
C LEU A 70 11.48 8.28 17.73
N ARG A 71 11.49 8.74 16.48
CA ARG A 71 10.80 9.95 16.06
C ARG A 71 9.52 9.59 15.32
N ASP A 72 8.42 10.25 15.66
CA ASP A 72 7.14 10.08 14.97
C ASP A 72 7.28 10.36 13.45
N THR A 73 8.17 11.29 13.10
CA THR A 73 8.48 11.60 11.69
C THR A 73 9.08 10.41 10.93
N ALA A 74 9.91 9.58 11.59
CA ALA A 74 10.48 8.38 10.98
C ALA A 74 9.42 7.30 10.73
N PHE A 75 8.45 7.18 11.64
CA PHE A 75 7.32 6.27 11.46
C PHE A 75 6.45 6.67 10.27
N ILE A 76 6.05 7.94 10.20
CA ILE A 76 5.24 8.48 9.09
C ILE A 76 5.98 8.30 7.76
N ALA A 77 7.26 8.65 7.71
CA ALA A 77 8.06 8.48 6.50
C ALA A 77 8.24 7.00 6.12
N GLY A 78 8.33 6.11 7.11
CA GLY A 78 8.33 4.66 6.88
C GLY A 78 7.01 4.16 6.27
N LEU A 79 5.86 4.67 6.75
CA LEU A 79 4.55 4.38 6.15
C LEU A 79 4.47 4.87 4.70
N VAL A 80 4.95 6.08 4.41
CA VAL A 80 5.01 6.61 3.04
C VAL A 80 5.90 5.74 2.15
N CYS A 81 7.07 5.32 2.63
CA CYS A 81 7.92 4.39 1.89
C CYS A 81 7.23 3.03 1.64
N GLY A 82 6.47 2.52 2.61
CA GLY A 82 5.67 1.31 2.48
C GLY A 82 4.60 1.45 1.41
N SER A 83 3.86 2.55 1.43
CA SER A 83 2.83 2.88 0.43
C SER A 83 3.42 2.93 -0.98
N LEU A 84 4.55 3.62 -1.15
CA LEU A 84 5.28 3.67 -2.43
C LEU A 84 5.79 2.29 -2.87
N ALA A 85 6.29 1.47 -1.95
CA ALA A 85 6.73 0.11 -2.26
C ALA A 85 5.57 -0.76 -2.76
N VAL A 86 4.38 -0.64 -2.17
CA VAL A 86 3.15 -1.32 -2.62
C VAL A 86 2.74 -0.84 -4.00
N VAL A 87 2.75 0.48 -4.26
CA VAL A 87 2.46 1.07 -5.59
C VAL A 87 3.44 0.54 -6.64
N PHE A 88 4.75 0.53 -6.35
CA PHE A 88 5.75 0.01 -7.28
C PHE A 88 5.52 -1.48 -7.59
N ARG A 89 5.19 -2.26 -6.58
CA ARG A 89 4.90 -3.68 -6.73
C ARG A 89 3.65 -3.91 -7.59
N ALA A 90 2.54 -3.22 -7.30
CA ALA A 90 1.31 -3.28 -8.07
C ALA A 90 1.56 -2.88 -9.54
N LEU A 91 2.34 -1.81 -9.75
CA LEU A 91 2.73 -1.36 -11.09
C LEU A 91 3.53 -2.43 -11.85
N ILE A 92 4.52 -3.05 -11.22
CA ILE A 92 5.33 -4.12 -11.83
C ILE A 92 4.45 -5.32 -12.19
N ASN A 93 3.54 -5.71 -11.30
CA ASN A 93 2.61 -6.81 -11.54
C ASN A 93 1.65 -6.51 -12.69
N LYS A 94 1.15 -5.28 -12.76
CA LYS A 94 0.29 -4.81 -13.85
C LYS A 94 1.02 -4.81 -15.20
N LEU A 95 2.26 -4.32 -15.23
CA LEU A 95 3.11 -4.38 -16.43
C LEU A 95 3.38 -5.81 -16.89
N LYS A 96 3.64 -6.74 -15.97
CA LYS A 96 3.84 -8.17 -16.29
C LYS A 96 2.59 -8.81 -16.88
N ARG A 97 1.38 -8.38 -16.47
CA ARG A 97 0.10 -8.88 -16.99
C ARG A 97 -0.28 -8.24 -18.34
N GLY A 98 0.46 -7.24 -18.83
CA GLY A 98 0.15 -6.51 -20.05
C GLY A 98 -1.07 -5.58 -19.92
N ASP A 99 -1.48 -5.28 -18.69
CA ASP A 99 -2.62 -4.41 -18.41
C ASP A 99 -2.21 -2.94 -18.59
N SER A 100 -2.80 -2.29 -19.60
CA SER A 100 -2.57 -0.87 -19.93
C SER A 100 -3.61 0.07 -19.31
N SER A 101 -4.51 -0.42 -18.44
CA SER A 101 -5.52 0.42 -17.82
C SER A 101 -4.86 1.54 -17.01
N VAL A 102 -5.40 2.75 -17.13
CA VAL A 102 -4.95 3.92 -16.36
C VAL A 102 -5.46 3.75 -14.93
N SER A 103 -4.54 3.67 -13.97
CA SER A 103 -4.86 3.65 -12.54
C SER A 103 -4.15 4.83 -11.87
N SER A 104 -4.80 5.42 -10.91
CA SER A 104 -4.18 6.41 -10.03
C SER A 104 -3.20 5.75 -9.05
N ALA A 105 -2.39 6.53 -8.37
CA ALA A 105 -1.52 6.02 -7.33
C ALA A 105 -2.32 5.40 -6.17
N ALA A 106 -3.44 6.02 -5.79
CA ALA A 106 -4.34 5.51 -4.77
C ALA A 106 -4.95 4.16 -5.16
N SER A 107 -5.46 4.03 -6.39
CA SER A 107 -5.98 2.75 -6.90
C SER A 107 -4.90 1.66 -6.91
N LEU A 108 -3.68 1.97 -7.36
CA LEU A 108 -2.56 1.02 -7.35
C LEU A 108 -2.17 0.60 -5.93
N LEU A 109 -2.23 1.52 -4.98
CA LEU A 109 -1.98 1.21 -3.58
C LEU A 109 -3.03 0.23 -3.04
N VAL A 110 -4.31 0.53 -3.26
CA VAL A 110 -5.41 -0.32 -2.82
C VAL A 110 -5.32 -1.70 -3.47
N GLU A 111 -5.05 -1.77 -4.79
CA GLU A 111 -4.80 -3.03 -5.50
C GLU A 111 -3.66 -3.82 -4.83
N GLY A 112 -2.56 -3.16 -4.50
CA GLY A 112 -1.40 -3.82 -3.89
C GLY A 112 -1.63 -4.29 -2.45
N VAL A 113 -2.42 -3.55 -1.65
CA VAL A 113 -2.80 -3.96 -0.29
C VAL A 113 -3.77 -5.15 -0.33
N LEU A 114 -4.72 -5.14 -1.25
CA LEU A 114 -5.73 -6.18 -1.38
C LEU A 114 -5.27 -7.39 -2.22
N GLU A 115 -4.04 -7.34 -2.78
CA GLU A 115 -3.47 -8.45 -3.55
C GLU A 115 -3.30 -9.70 -2.67
N GLY A 116 -3.97 -10.78 -3.07
CA GLY A 116 -4.00 -12.05 -2.31
C GLY A 116 -5.09 -12.13 -1.26
N VAL A 117 -5.84 -11.04 -1.03
CA VAL A 117 -7.04 -11.00 -0.20
C VAL A 117 -8.29 -11.13 -1.08
N ILE A 118 -8.30 -10.45 -2.21
CA ILE A 118 -9.40 -10.42 -3.19
C ILE A 118 -8.97 -11.15 -4.47
N PRO A 119 -9.89 -11.87 -5.17
CA PRO A 119 -9.60 -12.49 -6.45
C PRO A 119 -9.09 -11.47 -7.46
N THR A 120 -8.08 -11.85 -8.24
CA THR A 120 -7.42 -10.95 -9.22
C THR A 120 -8.41 -10.31 -10.21
N GLU A 121 -9.47 -11.03 -10.56
CA GLU A 121 -10.50 -10.59 -11.51
C GLU A 121 -11.35 -9.43 -10.98
N GLN A 122 -11.58 -9.40 -9.66
CA GLN A 122 -12.39 -8.39 -8.98
C GLN A 122 -11.52 -7.25 -8.40
N LEU A 123 -10.23 -7.50 -8.22
CA LEU A 123 -9.31 -6.61 -7.51
C LEU A 123 -9.32 -5.18 -8.05
N HIS A 124 -9.28 -5.02 -9.38
CA HIS A 124 -9.30 -3.69 -10.01
C HIS A 124 -10.63 -2.94 -9.78
N GLY A 125 -11.75 -3.65 -9.85
CA GLY A 125 -13.08 -3.08 -9.62
C GLY A 125 -13.24 -2.61 -8.17
N VAL A 126 -12.85 -3.45 -7.21
CA VAL A 126 -12.89 -3.13 -5.78
C VAL A 126 -11.95 -1.98 -5.45
N ALA A 127 -10.72 -2.00 -5.95
CA ALA A 127 -9.77 -0.90 -5.73
C ALA A 127 -10.28 0.44 -6.23
N LYS A 128 -10.93 0.47 -7.38
CA LYS A 128 -11.54 1.67 -7.94
C LYS A 128 -12.75 2.15 -7.13
N ALA A 129 -13.56 1.23 -6.60
CA ALA A 129 -14.67 1.57 -5.72
C ALA A 129 -14.18 2.17 -4.41
N VAL A 130 -13.15 1.57 -3.79
CA VAL A 130 -12.52 2.09 -2.57
C VAL A 130 -11.88 3.47 -2.82
N GLU A 131 -11.18 3.64 -3.93
CA GLU A 131 -10.62 4.96 -4.31
C GLU A 131 -11.69 6.04 -4.37
N ARG A 132 -12.83 5.75 -5.01
CA ARG A 132 -13.94 6.69 -5.10
C ARG A 132 -14.54 7.03 -3.74
N LEU A 133 -14.69 6.06 -2.87
CA LEU A 133 -15.17 6.29 -1.50
C LEU A 133 -14.27 7.24 -0.73
N ILE A 134 -12.94 7.11 -0.89
CA ILE A 134 -11.96 7.92 -0.16
C ILE A 134 -11.81 9.32 -0.76
N LEU A 135 -11.76 9.44 -2.10
CA LEU A 135 -11.36 10.68 -2.77
C LEU A 135 -12.51 11.52 -3.33
N GLU A 136 -13.65 10.90 -3.65
CA GLU A 136 -14.73 11.57 -4.36
C GLU A 136 -15.98 11.80 -3.49
N ASN A 137 -15.99 11.34 -2.23
CA ASN A 137 -17.20 11.33 -1.41
C ASN A 137 -17.13 12.31 -0.23
N ASP A 138 -17.22 13.61 -0.55
CA ASP A 138 -17.25 14.70 0.44
C ASP A 138 -18.46 14.65 1.40
N SER A 139 -19.47 13.81 1.10
CA SER A 139 -20.70 13.69 1.88
C SER A 139 -20.64 12.66 3.00
N LEU A 140 -19.68 11.73 2.96
CA LEU A 140 -19.53 10.69 3.97
C LEU A 140 -18.51 11.12 5.03
N ASN A 141 -18.82 10.79 6.29
CA ASN A 141 -17.82 10.92 7.35
C ASN A 141 -16.85 9.73 7.34
N GLU A 142 -15.73 9.85 8.05
CA GLU A 142 -14.67 8.83 8.09
C GLU A 142 -15.19 7.46 8.59
N GLU A 143 -16.14 7.47 9.53
CA GLU A 143 -16.76 6.25 10.05
C GLU A 143 -17.60 5.53 8.98
N GLN A 144 -18.38 6.28 8.21
CA GLN A 144 -19.18 5.76 7.10
C GLN A 144 -18.28 5.20 6.00
N ILE A 145 -17.22 5.90 5.64
CA ILE A 145 -16.23 5.42 4.67
C ILE A 145 -15.60 4.10 5.14
N THR A 146 -15.24 4.02 6.41
CA THR A 146 -14.68 2.79 7.03
C THR A 146 -15.66 1.62 6.92
N ILE A 147 -16.94 1.84 7.21
CA ILE A 147 -17.98 0.80 7.12
C ILE A 147 -18.16 0.33 5.68
N GLU A 148 -18.29 1.25 4.73
CA GLU A 148 -18.49 0.94 3.31
C GLU A 148 -17.31 0.14 2.72
N ILE A 149 -16.07 0.56 3.03
CA ILE A 149 -14.87 -0.18 2.61
C ILE A 149 -14.83 -1.58 3.23
N SER A 150 -15.19 -1.69 4.52
CA SER A 150 -15.25 -2.98 5.22
C SER A 150 -16.23 -3.96 4.56
N LEU A 151 -17.41 -3.46 4.17
CA LEU A 151 -18.41 -4.25 3.45
C LEU A 151 -17.90 -4.70 2.08
N LEU A 152 -17.31 -3.77 1.31
CA LEU A 152 -16.73 -4.09 0.00
C LEU A 152 -15.65 -5.17 0.09
N ILE A 153 -14.78 -5.10 1.09
CA ILE A 153 -13.75 -6.11 1.30
C ILE A 153 -14.41 -7.44 1.67
N LYS A 154 -15.34 -7.44 2.63
CA LYS A 154 -16.01 -8.66 3.14
C LYS A 154 -16.76 -9.41 2.05
N GLU A 155 -17.43 -8.71 1.15
CA GLU A 155 -18.19 -9.31 0.04
C GLU A 155 -17.30 -9.92 -1.06
N ASN A 156 -16.05 -9.49 -1.17
CA ASN A 156 -15.16 -9.87 -2.26
C ASN A 156 -13.94 -10.69 -1.82
N THR A 157 -13.80 -11.06 -0.53
CA THR A 157 -12.64 -11.84 -0.05
C THR A 157 -12.66 -13.28 -0.53
N ILE A 158 -11.45 -13.84 -0.74
CA ILE A 158 -11.24 -15.27 -1.07
C ILE A 158 -11.36 -16.14 0.18
N GLU A 159 -10.90 -15.64 1.32
CA GLU A 159 -10.84 -16.33 2.61
C GLU A 159 -11.81 -15.66 3.60
N GLU A 160 -12.36 -16.42 4.54
CA GLU A 160 -13.09 -15.83 5.66
C GLU A 160 -12.12 -15.05 6.56
N LEU A 161 -12.16 -13.73 6.44
CA LEU A 161 -11.39 -12.83 7.29
C LEU A 161 -12.21 -12.53 8.56
N SER A 162 -11.51 -12.42 9.69
CA SER A 162 -12.14 -11.91 10.91
C SER A 162 -12.47 -10.41 10.77
N ASP A 163 -13.47 -9.95 11.51
CA ASP A 163 -13.81 -8.52 11.49
C ASP A 163 -12.62 -7.63 11.93
N SER A 164 -11.73 -8.14 12.80
CA SER A 164 -10.50 -7.46 13.20
C SER A 164 -9.47 -7.36 12.07
N ASP A 165 -9.38 -8.38 11.20
CA ASP A 165 -8.48 -8.37 10.04
C ASP A 165 -8.97 -7.38 8.99
N ILE A 166 -10.29 -7.37 8.72
CA ILE A 166 -10.91 -6.42 7.82
C ILE A 166 -10.67 -4.99 8.31
N GLN A 167 -10.90 -4.72 9.60
CA GLN A 167 -10.65 -3.41 10.18
C GLN A 167 -9.18 -2.98 10.07
N SER A 168 -8.26 -3.93 10.26
CA SER A 168 -6.83 -3.67 10.11
C SER A 168 -6.45 -3.32 8.66
N LEU A 169 -7.04 -4.00 7.66
CA LEU A 169 -6.86 -3.69 6.24
C LEU A 169 -7.42 -2.32 5.89
N VAL A 170 -8.62 -1.99 6.36
CA VAL A 170 -9.26 -0.68 6.11
C VAL A 170 -8.41 0.44 6.69
N ASN A 171 -7.98 0.30 7.94
CA ASN A 171 -7.12 1.30 8.59
C ASN A 171 -5.80 1.47 7.83
N LEU A 172 -5.19 0.37 7.37
CA LEU A 172 -3.98 0.41 6.57
C LEU A 172 -4.19 1.15 5.24
N ILE A 173 -5.30 0.90 4.54
CA ILE A 173 -5.66 1.58 3.29
C ILE A 173 -5.85 3.08 3.54
N LEU A 174 -6.63 3.46 4.55
CA LEU A 174 -6.92 4.86 4.87
C LEU A 174 -5.64 5.63 5.23
N GLN A 175 -4.79 5.05 6.10
CA GLN A 175 -3.51 5.66 6.46
C GLN A 175 -2.57 5.77 5.27
N ALA A 176 -2.49 4.73 4.45
CA ALA A 176 -1.59 4.69 3.31
C ALA A 176 -2.02 5.67 2.20
N VAL A 177 -3.32 5.79 1.93
CA VAL A 177 -3.85 6.78 0.96
C VAL A 177 -3.71 8.19 1.50
N GLY A 178 -3.98 8.41 2.81
CA GLY A 178 -3.77 9.71 3.46
C GLY A 178 -2.31 10.17 3.42
N GLY A 179 -1.35 9.25 3.49
CA GLY A 179 0.08 9.54 3.37
C GLY A 179 0.58 9.83 1.96
N LEU A 180 -0.26 9.60 0.92
CA LEU A 180 0.05 9.91 -0.49
C LEU A 180 -0.44 11.31 -0.92
N ASN A 181 -1.31 11.94 -0.16
CA ASN A 181 -1.83 13.29 -0.38
C ASN A 181 -1.04 14.29 0.46
#